data_9a36334f0e28faebc61f854d376eb2fd
#
_entry.id   9a36334f0e28faebc61f854d376eb2fd
#
_cell.length_a   1.000
_cell.length_b   1.000
_cell.length_c   1.000
_cell.angle_alpha   90.00
_cell.angle_beta   90.00
_cell.angle_gamma   90.00
#
_symmetry.space_group_name_H-M   'P 1'
#
loop_
_entity.id
_entity.type
_entity.pdbx_description
1 polymer ?
#
loop_
_entity_poly.entity_id
_entity_poly.type
_entity_poly.pdbx_seq_one_letter_code
_entity_poly.pdbx_strand_id
1 'polypeptide(L)'
;MWNFVNSIVEFNRYINCPVANYKGELYNLPCNMNTFYQMWGVTTPKEAQSKIDEQKAEAVAALDGREPQNLEEQALTLVGKDIFEKLIKEYTEKQWGRNCKELPSFIIKRLPVRMMFDNNYFNDKYQGIPVGGYNKLIEGLLEGIDCKTGVDFFHSEYQNWIKYADRLVYTGALDEYFDYKLGKLDWRTVSFKTRVEDIPNYQGNAVVNYTSHNKPYTRIIEHKHFEMFGK
;
A
#
# COMPACT_ATOMS: atom_id res chain seq x y z
N MET A 1 -4.65 17.08 -13.23
CA MET A 1 -4.88 16.88 -11.76
C MET A 1 -3.86 17.63 -10.90
N TRP A 2 -2.52 17.42 -11.08
CA TRP A 2 -1.50 18.06 -10.22
C TRP A 2 -1.61 19.59 -10.14
N ASN A 3 -1.68 20.27 -11.29
CA ASN A 3 -1.84 21.74 -11.33
C ASN A 3 -3.12 22.20 -10.63
N PHE A 4 -4.19 21.44 -10.74
CA PHE A 4 -5.46 21.76 -10.09
C PHE A 4 -5.36 21.66 -8.56
N VAL A 5 -4.83 20.56 -8.00
CA VAL A 5 -4.71 20.46 -6.54
C VAL A 5 -3.69 21.44 -5.96
N ASN A 6 -2.63 21.79 -6.71
CA ASN A 6 -1.68 22.83 -6.32
C ASN A 6 -2.23 24.26 -6.40
N SER A 7 -3.31 24.51 -7.15
CA SER A 7 -4.00 25.81 -7.10
C SER A 7 -4.84 25.99 -5.84
N ILE A 8 -5.12 24.90 -5.11
CA ILE A 8 -5.91 24.92 -3.87
C ILE A 8 -4.97 24.99 -2.66
N VAL A 9 -3.95 24.10 -2.62
CA VAL A 9 -2.98 23.99 -1.53
C VAL A 9 -1.63 23.64 -2.06
N GLU A 10 -0.56 24.21 -1.48
CA GLU A 10 0.81 23.84 -1.79
C GLU A 10 1.13 22.41 -1.34
N PHE A 11 1.86 21.66 -2.13
CA PHE A 11 2.39 20.33 -1.78
C PHE A 11 3.89 20.40 -1.51
N ASN A 12 4.33 19.70 -0.48
CA ASN A 12 5.75 19.53 -0.22
C ASN A 12 6.40 18.55 -1.21
N ARG A 13 7.70 18.27 -1.04
CA ARG A 13 8.47 17.38 -1.91
C ARG A 13 8.63 15.97 -1.32
N TYR A 14 7.69 15.52 -0.50
CA TYR A 14 7.77 14.18 0.08
C TYR A 14 7.68 13.11 -1.00
N ILE A 15 8.63 12.18 -0.98
CA ILE A 15 8.65 10.99 -1.83
C ILE A 15 8.53 9.77 -0.92
N ASN A 16 7.60 8.88 -1.22
CA ASN A 16 7.39 7.68 -0.40
C ASN A 16 8.45 6.62 -0.71
N CYS A 17 9.35 6.39 0.25
CA CYS A 17 10.43 5.40 0.18
C CYS A 17 10.34 4.47 1.41
N PRO A 18 9.36 3.55 1.46
CA PRO A 18 9.20 2.66 2.62
C PRO A 18 10.35 1.66 2.73
N VAL A 19 10.60 1.22 3.94
CA VAL A 19 11.58 0.19 4.28
C VAL A 19 10.86 -1.02 4.88
N ALA A 20 11.27 -2.22 4.54
CA ALA A 20 10.85 -3.45 5.20
C ALA A 20 11.84 -3.84 6.29
N ASN A 21 11.33 -4.28 7.43
CA ASN A 21 12.09 -4.91 8.51
C ASN A 21 11.64 -6.36 8.66
N TYR A 22 12.50 -7.28 8.28
CA TYR A 22 12.32 -8.71 8.49
C TYR A 22 13.26 -9.19 9.57
N LYS A 23 12.75 -9.36 10.80
CA LYS A 23 13.53 -9.87 11.95
C LYS A 23 14.83 -9.09 12.24
N GLY A 24 14.85 -7.78 11.93
CA GLY A 24 16.02 -6.90 12.09
C GLY A 24 16.81 -6.67 10.80
N GLU A 25 16.62 -7.47 9.77
CA GLU A 25 17.17 -7.20 8.43
C GLU A 25 16.34 -6.10 7.74
N LEU A 26 17.00 -5.10 7.17
CA LEU A 26 16.35 -3.97 6.51
C LEU A 26 16.46 -4.09 4.99
N TYR A 27 15.34 -3.85 4.30
CA TYR A 27 15.24 -3.92 2.84
C TYR A 27 14.50 -2.72 2.29
N ASN A 28 15.00 -2.12 1.21
CA ASN A 28 14.28 -1.08 0.49
C ASN A 28 13.06 -1.64 -0.24
N LEU A 29 12.00 -0.84 -0.31
CA LEU A 29 10.81 -1.12 -1.10
C LEU A 29 10.53 0.02 -2.12
N PRO A 30 9.96 -0.30 -3.31
CA PRO A 30 9.63 -1.65 -3.82
C PRO A 30 10.90 -2.48 -4.06
N CYS A 31 10.74 -3.78 -4.39
CA CYS A 31 11.88 -4.62 -4.73
C CYS A 31 12.68 -4.00 -5.89
N ASN A 32 13.91 -3.60 -5.62
CA ASN A 32 14.80 -2.92 -6.55
C ASN A 32 16.26 -3.34 -6.33
N MET A 33 17.20 -2.78 -7.06
CA MET A 33 18.62 -3.14 -6.94
C MET A 33 19.19 -2.94 -5.54
N ASN A 34 18.70 -1.95 -4.74
CA ASN A 34 19.10 -1.83 -3.33
C ASN A 34 18.59 -3.01 -2.51
N THR A 35 17.35 -3.47 -2.74
CA THR A 35 16.79 -4.66 -2.10
C THR A 35 17.61 -5.90 -2.42
N PHE A 36 17.98 -6.08 -3.69
CA PHE A 36 18.75 -7.25 -4.14
C PHE A 36 20.20 -7.23 -3.62
N TYR A 37 20.79 -6.03 -3.56
CA TYR A 37 22.10 -5.86 -2.91
C TYR A 37 22.05 -6.21 -1.43
N GLN A 38 21.04 -5.71 -0.71
CA GLN A 38 20.84 -5.98 0.73
C GLN A 38 20.58 -7.49 0.99
N MET A 39 19.87 -8.15 0.09
CA MET A 39 19.47 -9.56 0.24
C MET A 39 20.55 -10.54 -0.19
N TRP A 40 21.24 -10.27 -1.29
CA TRP A 40 22.13 -11.21 -1.99
C TRP A 40 23.55 -10.67 -2.26
N GLY A 41 23.81 -9.38 -2.00
CA GLY A 41 25.10 -8.75 -2.30
C GLY A 41 25.36 -8.53 -3.79
N VAL A 42 24.35 -8.69 -4.67
CA VAL A 42 24.49 -8.50 -6.10
C VAL A 42 24.55 -7.01 -6.45
N THR A 43 25.35 -6.65 -7.44
CA THR A 43 25.62 -5.25 -7.80
C THR A 43 25.15 -4.89 -9.21
N THR A 44 24.83 -5.87 -10.05
CA THR A 44 24.37 -5.63 -11.41
C THR A 44 22.97 -6.20 -11.67
N PRO A 45 22.19 -5.60 -12.59
CA PRO A 45 20.90 -6.15 -13.00
C PRO A 45 20.96 -7.59 -13.50
N LYS A 46 22.04 -7.97 -14.16
CA LYS A 46 22.24 -9.34 -14.67
C LYS A 46 22.38 -10.35 -13.53
N GLU A 47 23.16 -10.02 -12.51
CA GLU A 47 23.32 -10.87 -11.31
C GLU A 47 21.99 -10.99 -10.56
N ALA A 48 21.28 -9.89 -10.37
CA ALA A 48 19.99 -9.86 -9.71
C ALA A 48 18.96 -10.72 -10.46
N GLN A 49 18.88 -10.58 -11.79
CA GLN A 49 17.98 -11.39 -12.61
C GLN A 49 18.34 -12.88 -12.54
N SER A 50 19.64 -13.22 -12.64
CA SER A 50 20.09 -14.62 -12.52
C SER A 50 19.72 -15.23 -11.18
N LYS A 51 19.80 -14.44 -10.09
CA LYS A 51 19.43 -14.89 -8.74
C LYS A 51 17.93 -15.11 -8.60
N ILE A 52 17.12 -14.23 -9.15
CA ILE A 52 15.65 -14.37 -9.21
C ILE A 52 15.29 -15.62 -10.03
N ASP A 53 15.89 -15.80 -11.20
CA ASP A 53 15.60 -16.94 -12.09
C ASP A 53 16.00 -18.28 -11.47
N GLU A 54 17.14 -18.35 -10.77
CA GLU A 54 17.55 -19.51 -9.98
C GLU A 54 16.49 -19.88 -8.94
N GLN A 55 16.04 -18.90 -8.15
CA GLN A 55 15.13 -19.15 -7.04
C GLN A 55 13.70 -19.46 -7.45
N LYS A 56 13.25 -18.98 -8.59
CA LYS A 56 11.90 -19.30 -9.09
C LYS A 56 11.83 -20.56 -9.93
N ALA A 57 12.96 -21.12 -10.34
CA ALA A 57 13.02 -22.29 -11.24
C ALA A 57 12.22 -23.49 -10.71
N GLU A 58 12.36 -23.83 -9.43
CA GLU A 58 11.62 -24.91 -8.79
C GLU A 58 10.10 -24.68 -8.81
N ALA A 59 9.68 -23.46 -8.47
CA ALA A 59 8.27 -23.10 -8.45
C ALA A 59 7.65 -23.08 -9.86
N VAL A 60 8.40 -22.62 -10.86
CA VAL A 60 7.97 -22.64 -12.26
C VAL A 60 7.85 -24.10 -12.76
N ALA A 61 8.82 -24.95 -12.45
CA ALA A 61 8.78 -26.36 -12.80
C ALA A 61 7.60 -27.09 -12.14
N ALA A 62 7.29 -26.78 -10.88
CA ALA A 62 6.17 -27.37 -10.15
C ALA A 62 4.80 -27.01 -10.72
N LEU A 63 4.68 -25.92 -11.49
CA LEU A 63 3.43 -25.58 -12.16
C LEU A 63 3.15 -26.45 -13.40
N ASP A 64 4.16 -27.05 -13.98
CA ASP A 64 4.02 -27.90 -15.18
C ASP A 64 3.17 -27.26 -16.31
N GLY A 65 3.42 -25.97 -16.55
CA GLY A 65 2.72 -25.18 -17.57
C GLY A 65 1.34 -24.65 -17.17
N ARG A 66 0.81 -24.96 -15.98
CA ARG A 66 -0.45 -24.39 -15.49
C ARG A 66 -0.26 -22.98 -14.90
N GLU A 67 -1.33 -22.20 -14.85
CA GLU A 67 -1.34 -20.92 -14.17
C GLU A 67 -1.32 -21.08 -12.63
N PRO A 68 -0.67 -20.14 -11.91
CA PRO A 68 -0.71 -20.09 -10.44
C PRO A 68 -2.15 -19.98 -9.89
N GLN A 69 -2.52 -20.84 -8.96
CA GLN A 69 -3.88 -20.92 -8.39
C GLN A 69 -4.06 -20.00 -7.18
N ASN A 70 -2.98 -19.66 -6.49
CA ASN A 70 -2.99 -18.88 -5.26
C ASN A 70 -1.84 -17.88 -5.22
N LEU A 71 -1.85 -17.01 -4.20
CA LEU A 71 -0.86 -15.97 -4.02
C LEU A 71 0.55 -16.52 -3.81
N GLU A 72 0.72 -17.62 -3.08
CA GLU A 72 2.03 -18.22 -2.82
C GLU A 72 2.67 -18.70 -4.13
N GLU A 73 1.96 -19.49 -4.93
CA GLU A 73 2.46 -19.95 -6.23
C GLU A 73 2.81 -18.77 -7.15
N GLN A 74 1.93 -17.75 -7.20
CA GLN A 74 2.17 -16.56 -8.02
C GLN A 74 3.41 -15.78 -7.54
N ALA A 75 3.61 -15.61 -6.24
CA ALA A 75 4.76 -14.89 -5.71
C ALA A 75 6.07 -15.68 -5.96
N LEU A 76 6.09 -16.97 -5.68
CA LEU A 76 7.26 -17.80 -5.90
C LEU A 76 7.70 -17.84 -7.37
N THR A 77 6.76 -17.87 -8.30
CA THR A 77 7.05 -17.82 -9.75
C THR A 77 7.40 -16.44 -10.26
N LEU A 78 7.05 -15.39 -9.54
CA LEU A 78 7.33 -14.00 -9.92
C LEU A 78 8.69 -13.51 -9.41
N VAL A 79 8.99 -13.74 -8.12
CA VAL A 79 10.13 -13.14 -7.42
C VAL A 79 11.07 -14.14 -6.74
N GLY A 80 10.70 -15.41 -6.66
CA GLY A 80 11.48 -16.45 -6.00
C GLY A 80 11.27 -16.52 -4.49
N LYS A 81 11.97 -17.46 -3.86
CA LYS A 81 11.76 -17.88 -2.48
C LYS A 81 12.13 -16.80 -1.46
N ASP A 82 13.32 -16.21 -1.56
CA ASP A 82 13.82 -15.29 -0.53
C ASP A 82 12.96 -14.03 -0.42
N ILE A 83 12.57 -13.44 -1.57
CA ILE A 83 11.70 -12.27 -1.60
C ILE A 83 10.31 -12.62 -1.06
N PHE A 84 9.78 -13.78 -1.47
CA PHE A 84 8.49 -14.26 -0.97
C PHE A 84 8.51 -14.44 0.55
N GLU A 85 9.46 -15.19 1.10
CA GLU A 85 9.51 -15.51 2.53
C GLU A 85 9.80 -14.28 3.39
N LYS A 86 10.72 -13.39 2.96
CA LYS A 86 11.14 -12.25 3.78
C LYS A 86 10.22 -11.04 3.65
N LEU A 87 9.67 -10.77 2.47
CA LEU A 87 8.98 -9.50 2.24
C LEU A 87 7.47 -9.64 2.00
N ILE A 88 6.97 -10.81 1.60
CA ILE A 88 5.59 -10.97 1.13
C ILE A 88 4.76 -11.84 2.07
N LYS A 89 5.21 -13.06 2.34
CA LYS A 89 4.42 -14.11 2.99
C LYS A 89 3.75 -13.66 4.29
N GLU A 90 4.53 -13.53 5.35
CA GLU A 90 4.01 -13.23 6.67
C GLU A 90 3.37 -11.82 6.77
N TYR A 91 3.84 -10.86 5.95
CA TYR A 91 3.23 -9.54 5.83
C TYR A 91 1.81 -9.62 5.26
N THR A 92 1.65 -10.37 4.18
CA THR A 92 0.34 -10.56 3.52
C THR A 92 -0.60 -11.37 4.42
N GLU A 93 -0.11 -12.41 5.07
CA GLU A 93 -0.89 -13.21 6.03
C GLU A 93 -1.41 -12.36 7.20
N LYS A 94 -0.59 -11.44 7.73
CA LYS A 94 -1.05 -10.47 8.75
C LYS A 94 -2.13 -9.53 8.22
N GLN A 95 -1.98 -9.03 6.99
CA GLN A 95 -2.96 -8.13 6.39
C GLN A 95 -4.30 -8.80 6.16
N TRP A 96 -4.29 -10.02 5.64
CA TRP A 96 -5.50 -10.74 5.25
C TRP A 96 -6.05 -11.65 6.36
N GLY A 97 -5.23 -12.01 7.35
CA GLY A 97 -5.59 -12.97 8.41
C GLY A 97 -5.83 -14.37 7.86
N ARG A 98 -5.21 -14.71 6.71
CA ARG A 98 -5.34 -15.98 5.98
C ARG A 98 -3.99 -16.38 5.41
N ASN A 99 -3.80 -17.68 5.22
CA ASN A 99 -2.59 -18.20 4.58
C ASN A 99 -2.50 -17.77 3.11
N CYS A 100 -1.28 -17.54 2.61
CA CYS A 100 -1.05 -17.16 1.21
C CYS A 100 -1.60 -18.19 0.19
N LYS A 101 -1.68 -19.47 0.57
CA LYS A 101 -2.29 -20.52 -0.26
C LYS A 101 -3.81 -20.40 -0.43
N GLU A 102 -4.46 -19.67 0.47
CA GLU A 102 -5.91 -19.45 0.43
C GLU A 102 -6.28 -18.14 -0.25
N LEU A 103 -5.29 -17.32 -0.59
CA LEU A 103 -5.50 -16.02 -1.21
C LEU A 103 -5.38 -16.11 -2.74
N PRO A 104 -6.22 -15.37 -3.48
CA PRO A 104 -6.16 -15.36 -4.94
C PRO A 104 -4.83 -14.87 -5.51
N SER A 105 -4.38 -15.48 -6.59
CA SER A 105 -3.09 -15.14 -7.26
C SER A 105 -3.02 -13.68 -7.74
N PHE A 106 -4.15 -13.07 -8.12
CA PHE A 106 -4.17 -11.71 -8.67
C PHE A 106 -3.72 -10.63 -7.68
N ILE A 107 -3.78 -10.87 -6.37
CA ILE A 107 -3.39 -9.91 -5.33
C ILE A 107 -1.93 -9.45 -5.53
N ILE A 108 -1.04 -10.35 -5.93
CA ILE A 108 0.40 -10.06 -6.07
C ILE A 108 0.86 -9.86 -7.52
N LYS A 109 -0.01 -10.04 -8.51
CA LYS A 109 0.35 -9.91 -9.95
C LYS A 109 1.08 -8.60 -10.30
N ARG A 110 0.83 -7.54 -9.53
CA ARG A 110 1.37 -6.19 -9.79
C ARG A 110 2.52 -5.79 -8.86
N LEU A 111 3.16 -6.75 -8.21
CA LEU A 111 4.33 -6.43 -7.38
C LEU A 111 5.42 -5.79 -8.26
N PRO A 112 5.82 -4.54 -8.01
CA PRO A 112 6.85 -3.92 -8.80
C PRO A 112 8.22 -4.51 -8.47
N VAL A 113 8.90 -5.00 -9.50
CA VAL A 113 10.29 -5.44 -9.46
C VAL A 113 11.08 -4.57 -10.42
N ARG A 114 12.10 -3.87 -9.94
CA ARG A 114 12.86 -2.89 -10.71
C ARG A 114 14.34 -3.25 -10.75
N MET A 115 14.90 -3.38 -11.94
CA MET A 115 16.33 -3.62 -12.16
C MET A 115 17.14 -2.31 -12.18
N MET A 116 16.83 -1.39 -11.25
CA MET A 116 17.49 -0.09 -11.09
C MET A 116 17.55 0.29 -9.60
N PHE A 117 18.48 1.18 -9.23
CA PHE A 117 18.61 1.71 -7.87
C PHE A 117 17.62 2.87 -7.66
N ASP A 118 16.34 2.53 -7.51
CA ASP A 118 15.26 3.51 -7.29
C ASP A 118 14.35 3.07 -6.15
N ASN A 119 14.41 3.80 -5.04
CA ASN A 119 13.61 3.54 -3.82
C ASN A 119 12.26 4.25 -3.84
N ASN A 120 11.96 5.03 -4.88
CA ASN A 120 10.66 5.67 -5.00
C ASN A 120 9.56 4.61 -5.16
N TYR A 121 8.64 4.54 -4.19
CA TYR A 121 7.61 3.51 -4.20
C TYR A 121 6.65 3.62 -5.40
N PHE A 122 6.30 4.86 -5.77
CA PHE A 122 5.41 5.14 -6.88
C PHE A 122 6.17 5.53 -8.16
N ASN A 123 5.55 5.29 -9.31
CA ASN A 123 6.08 5.72 -10.61
C ASN A 123 5.54 7.08 -11.07
N ASP A 124 4.78 7.75 -10.19
CA ASP A 124 4.14 9.02 -10.51
C ASP A 124 5.16 10.14 -10.64
N LYS A 125 4.99 10.95 -11.67
CA LYS A 125 5.84 12.12 -11.93
C LYS A 125 5.78 13.15 -10.80
N TYR A 126 4.63 13.26 -10.13
CA TYR A 126 4.37 14.22 -9.07
C TYR A 126 3.96 13.50 -7.80
N GLN A 127 4.62 13.80 -6.71
CA GLN A 127 4.37 13.28 -5.38
C GLN A 127 4.53 14.39 -4.35
N GLY A 128 3.80 14.31 -3.25
CA GLY A 128 3.90 15.27 -2.16
C GLY A 128 2.76 15.10 -1.16
N ILE A 129 2.91 15.75 -0.03
CA ILE A 129 1.89 15.87 1.01
C ILE A 129 1.43 17.33 1.05
N PRO A 130 0.12 17.61 1.15
CA PRO A 130 -0.36 18.99 1.22
C PRO A 130 0.17 19.69 2.48
N VAL A 131 0.73 20.86 2.31
CA VAL A 131 1.26 21.68 3.41
C VAL A 131 0.12 22.08 4.35
N GLY A 132 0.25 21.69 5.62
CA GLY A 132 -0.79 21.89 6.62
C GLY A 132 -1.90 20.83 6.63
N GLY A 133 -1.68 19.73 5.89
CA GLY A 133 -2.52 18.53 5.94
C GLY A 133 -3.64 18.48 4.91
N TYR A 134 -4.25 17.32 4.80
CA TYR A 134 -5.29 17.05 3.80
C TYR A 134 -6.60 17.79 4.05
N ASN A 135 -6.90 18.23 5.29
CA ASN A 135 -8.13 18.98 5.59
C ASN A 135 -8.19 20.28 4.78
N LYS A 136 -7.07 20.99 4.66
CA LYS A 136 -7.01 22.22 3.84
C LYS A 136 -7.34 21.97 2.37
N LEU A 137 -6.88 20.85 1.83
CA LEU A 137 -7.22 20.47 0.46
C LEU A 137 -8.71 20.17 0.32
N ILE A 138 -9.29 19.44 1.26
CA ILE A 138 -10.72 19.12 1.25
C ILE A 138 -11.57 20.39 1.43
N GLU A 139 -11.21 21.27 2.35
CA GLU A 139 -11.88 22.57 2.56
C GLU A 139 -11.88 23.40 1.27
N GLY A 140 -10.74 23.49 0.58
CA GLY A 140 -10.67 24.21 -0.69
C GLY A 140 -11.44 23.52 -1.83
N LEU A 141 -11.52 22.19 -1.84
CA LEU A 141 -12.35 21.45 -2.80
C LEU A 141 -13.85 21.65 -2.58
N LEU A 142 -14.25 21.90 -1.34
CA LEU A 142 -15.65 22.11 -0.95
C LEU A 142 -16.05 23.60 -0.96
N GLU A 143 -15.16 24.51 -1.32
CA GLU A 143 -15.46 25.94 -1.38
C GLU A 143 -16.65 26.20 -2.32
N GLY A 144 -17.68 26.88 -1.79
CA GLY A 144 -18.92 27.18 -2.53
C GLY A 144 -19.87 26.00 -2.71
N ILE A 145 -19.61 24.85 -2.07
CA ILE A 145 -20.47 23.67 -2.12
C ILE A 145 -21.15 23.47 -0.77
N ASP A 146 -22.47 23.29 -0.79
CA ASP A 146 -23.22 22.95 0.43
C ASP A 146 -22.78 21.56 0.93
N CYS A 147 -22.19 21.53 2.12
CA CYS A 147 -21.72 20.30 2.74
C CYS A 147 -22.41 20.06 4.08
N LYS A 148 -23.00 18.89 4.24
CA LYS A 148 -23.61 18.46 5.52
C LYS A 148 -22.88 17.22 6.04
N THR A 149 -22.39 17.32 7.26
CA THR A 149 -21.73 16.22 7.97
C THR A 149 -22.67 15.55 8.97
N GLY A 150 -22.33 14.34 9.43
CA GLY A 150 -23.16 13.60 10.38
C GLY A 150 -24.47 13.09 9.79
N VAL A 151 -24.58 13.00 8.46
CA VAL A 151 -25.75 12.52 7.74
C VAL A 151 -25.51 11.11 7.24
N ASP A 152 -26.35 10.18 7.68
CA ASP A 152 -26.42 8.84 7.11
C ASP A 152 -27.40 8.84 5.93
N PHE A 153 -26.91 8.45 4.75
CA PHE A 153 -27.71 8.45 3.54
C PHE A 153 -28.99 7.59 3.68
N PHE A 154 -28.89 6.40 4.29
CA PHE A 154 -30.02 5.47 4.41
C PHE A 154 -31.00 5.82 5.54
N HIS A 155 -30.62 6.65 6.49
CA HIS A 155 -31.45 7.08 7.62
C HIS A 155 -31.86 8.58 7.53
N SER A 156 -31.81 9.15 6.33
CA SER A 156 -32.11 10.56 6.11
C SER A 156 -33.13 10.78 4.99
N GLU A 157 -33.63 11.99 4.88
CA GLU A 157 -34.47 12.44 3.76
C GLU A 157 -33.76 12.37 2.41
N TYR A 158 -32.42 12.33 2.40
CA TYR A 158 -31.57 12.28 1.20
C TYR A 158 -31.57 10.93 0.49
N GLN A 159 -32.17 9.90 1.06
CA GLN A 159 -32.48 8.66 0.34
C GLN A 159 -33.32 8.94 -0.92
N ASN A 160 -34.22 9.94 -0.86
CA ASN A 160 -34.98 10.41 -2.01
C ASN A 160 -34.23 11.54 -2.74
N TRP A 161 -32.98 11.25 -3.11
CA TRP A 161 -32.04 12.22 -3.69
C TRP A 161 -32.55 12.91 -4.96
N ILE A 162 -33.48 12.30 -5.72
CA ILE A 162 -34.09 12.91 -6.92
C ILE A 162 -34.78 14.24 -6.61
N LYS A 163 -35.20 14.47 -5.36
CA LYS A 163 -35.78 15.76 -4.94
C LYS A 163 -34.75 16.87 -4.81
N TYR A 164 -33.46 16.53 -4.71
CA TYR A 164 -32.39 17.45 -4.37
C TYR A 164 -31.36 17.61 -5.48
N ALA A 165 -31.22 16.62 -6.40
CA ALA A 165 -30.19 16.62 -7.42
C ALA A 165 -30.61 15.84 -8.66
N ASP A 166 -30.06 16.21 -9.81
CA ASP A 166 -30.23 15.49 -11.09
C ASP A 166 -29.37 14.21 -11.15
N ARG A 167 -28.33 14.12 -10.32
CA ARG A 167 -27.42 12.97 -10.29
C ARG A 167 -26.96 12.68 -8.87
N LEU A 168 -26.84 11.41 -8.55
CA LEU A 168 -26.22 10.91 -7.32
C LEU A 168 -24.85 10.29 -7.63
N VAL A 169 -23.83 10.72 -6.88
CA VAL A 169 -22.54 10.02 -6.81
C VAL A 169 -22.43 9.44 -5.40
N TYR A 170 -22.70 8.16 -5.27
CA TYR A 170 -22.62 7.45 -3.99
C TYR A 170 -21.24 6.81 -3.82
N THR A 171 -20.52 7.19 -2.77
CA THR A 171 -19.15 6.69 -2.47
C THR A 171 -19.09 5.80 -1.23
N GLY A 172 -20.23 5.44 -0.66
CA GLY A 172 -20.36 4.50 0.46
C GLY A 172 -20.25 3.03 0.03
N ALA A 173 -20.66 2.13 0.92
CA ALA A 173 -20.61 0.69 0.67
C ALA A 173 -21.57 0.28 -0.47
N LEU A 174 -21.02 -0.28 -1.53
CA LEU A 174 -21.80 -0.62 -2.73
C LEU A 174 -22.84 -1.70 -2.45
N ASP A 175 -22.50 -2.69 -1.67
CA ASP A 175 -23.39 -3.79 -1.28
C ASP A 175 -24.56 -3.28 -0.41
N GLU A 176 -24.31 -2.33 0.48
CA GLU A 176 -25.35 -1.67 1.28
C GLU A 176 -26.30 -0.85 0.40
N TYR A 177 -25.78 -0.13 -0.59
CA TYR A 177 -26.61 0.63 -1.53
C TYR A 177 -27.63 -0.25 -2.26
N PHE A 178 -27.27 -1.49 -2.56
CA PHE A 178 -28.15 -2.48 -3.18
C PHE A 178 -28.83 -3.42 -2.18
N ASP A 179 -28.90 -3.04 -0.90
CA ASP A 179 -29.57 -3.82 0.15
C ASP A 179 -29.04 -5.27 0.24
N TYR A 180 -27.74 -5.43 0.03
CA TYR A 180 -27.03 -6.73 0.07
C TYR A 180 -27.67 -7.85 -0.79
N LYS A 181 -28.39 -7.51 -1.87
CA LYS A 181 -29.11 -8.45 -2.73
C LYS A 181 -28.23 -9.52 -3.37
N LEU A 182 -26.97 -9.22 -3.57
CA LEU A 182 -25.98 -10.16 -4.11
C LEU A 182 -25.00 -10.68 -3.03
N GLY A 183 -25.32 -10.47 -1.77
CA GLY A 183 -24.46 -10.78 -0.63
C GLY A 183 -23.59 -9.60 -0.20
N LYS A 184 -22.90 -9.77 0.95
CA LYS A 184 -21.98 -8.76 1.49
C LYS A 184 -20.61 -8.89 0.86
N LEU A 185 -19.96 -7.76 0.61
CA LEU A 185 -18.56 -7.71 0.22
C LEU A 185 -17.66 -7.86 1.46
N ASP A 186 -16.62 -8.66 1.33
CA ASP A 186 -15.63 -8.81 2.40
C ASP A 186 -14.66 -7.63 2.40
N TRP A 187 -14.32 -7.16 3.60
CA TRP A 187 -13.25 -6.19 3.82
C TRP A 187 -12.38 -6.55 5.02
N ARG A 188 -11.25 -5.88 5.13
CA ARG A 188 -10.37 -5.98 6.30
C ARG A 188 -10.26 -4.62 6.97
N THR A 189 -10.60 -4.57 8.26
CA THR A 189 -10.45 -3.36 9.07
C THR A 189 -9.00 -3.12 9.42
N VAL A 190 -8.55 -1.87 9.25
CA VAL A 190 -7.24 -1.40 9.72
C VAL A 190 -7.42 -0.72 11.07
N SER A 191 -6.71 -1.24 12.09
CA SER A 191 -6.68 -0.63 13.43
C SER A 191 -5.40 0.17 13.61
N PHE A 192 -5.54 1.42 14.07
CA PHE A 192 -4.40 2.28 14.40
C PHE A 192 -4.24 2.38 15.91
N LYS A 193 -2.99 2.26 16.38
CA LYS A 193 -2.61 2.57 17.76
C LYS A 193 -1.61 3.71 17.72
N THR A 194 -2.00 4.88 18.19
CA THR A 194 -1.14 6.05 18.26
C THR A 194 -0.42 6.09 19.60
N ARG A 195 0.85 6.44 19.59
CA ARG A 195 1.66 6.74 20.78
C ARG A 195 2.56 7.92 20.49
N VAL A 196 2.91 8.64 21.53
CA VAL A 196 3.91 9.72 21.49
C VAL A 196 5.14 9.25 22.22
N GLU A 197 6.29 9.38 21.59
CA GLU A 197 7.60 9.02 22.16
C GLU A 197 8.43 10.27 22.37
N ASP A 198 9.19 10.34 23.45
CA ASP A 198 10.14 11.42 23.72
C ASP A 198 11.47 11.18 22.99
N ILE A 199 11.36 10.97 21.69
CA ILE A 199 12.47 10.72 20.77
C ILE A 199 12.25 11.57 19.52
N PRO A 200 13.19 12.42 19.12
CA PRO A 200 13.03 13.33 17.99
C PRO A 200 12.91 12.60 16.63
N ASN A 201 13.53 11.42 16.52
CA ASN A 201 13.49 10.57 15.32
C ASN A 201 13.51 9.11 15.76
N TYR A 202 12.38 8.42 15.67
CA TYR A 202 12.20 7.08 16.21
C TYR A 202 12.75 5.98 15.30
N GLN A 203 12.46 6.03 14.00
CA GLN A 203 12.78 4.95 13.06
C GLN A 203 13.55 5.39 11.80
N GLY A 204 13.81 6.69 11.62
CA GLY A 204 14.59 7.23 10.52
C GLY A 204 13.86 7.23 9.16
N ASN A 205 12.56 6.89 9.13
CA ASN A 205 11.77 6.88 7.91
C ASN A 205 10.28 7.06 8.24
N ALA A 206 9.50 7.62 7.31
CA ALA A 206 8.06 7.78 7.48
C ALA A 206 7.33 6.43 7.65
N VAL A 207 7.71 5.42 6.90
CA VAL A 207 7.03 4.11 6.89
C VAL A 207 8.04 2.98 6.96
N VAL A 208 7.95 2.17 8.02
CA VAL A 208 8.67 0.90 8.13
C VAL A 208 7.67 -0.24 8.22
N ASN A 209 7.71 -1.14 7.25
CA ASN A 209 6.89 -2.34 7.19
C ASN A 209 7.57 -3.48 7.94
N TYR A 210 6.91 -4.04 8.93
CA TYR A 210 7.38 -5.22 9.67
C TYR A 210 6.82 -6.46 9.01
N THR A 211 7.65 -7.17 8.26
CA THR A 211 7.19 -8.22 7.37
C THR A 211 7.09 -9.59 8.03
N SER A 212 7.64 -9.80 9.22
CA SER A 212 7.55 -11.09 9.92
C SER A 212 6.45 -11.12 11.00
N HIS A 213 6.00 -12.32 11.36
CA HIS A 213 5.01 -12.56 12.44
C HIS A 213 5.54 -12.23 13.85
N ASN A 214 6.86 -12.02 14.04
CA ASN A 214 7.41 -11.63 15.33
C ASN A 214 6.90 -10.26 15.84
N LYS A 215 6.26 -9.48 14.97
CA LYS A 215 5.55 -8.25 15.32
C LYS A 215 4.08 -8.39 14.94
N PRO A 216 3.14 -8.07 15.86
CA PRO A 216 1.70 -8.25 15.63
C PRO A 216 1.08 -7.18 14.71
N TYR A 217 1.86 -6.18 14.30
CA TYR A 217 1.44 -5.10 13.41
C TYR A 217 2.16 -5.20 12.06
N THR A 218 1.57 -4.57 11.04
CA THR A 218 2.14 -4.58 9.69
C THR A 218 3.13 -3.45 9.45
N ARG A 219 2.95 -2.29 10.11
CA ARG A 219 3.84 -1.13 9.93
C ARG A 219 3.81 -0.18 11.12
N ILE A 220 4.87 0.60 11.22
CA ILE A 220 4.92 1.82 12.03
C ILE A 220 5.02 3.01 11.06
N ILE A 221 4.24 4.05 11.37
CA ILE A 221 4.24 5.32 10.63
C ILE A 221 4.73 6.40 11.60
N GLU A 222 5.81 7.07 11.24
CA GLU A 222 6.33 8.24 11.95
C GLU A 222 5.99 9.50 11.16
N HIS A 223 4.98 10.23 11.62
CA HIS A 223 4.35 11.31 10.85
C HIS A 223 5.26 12.49 10.54
N LYS A 224 6.25 12.79 11.41
CA LYS A 224 7.20 13.91 11.21
C LYS A 224 7.92 13.89 9.86
N HIS A 225 8.20 12.68 9.34
CA HIS A 225 8.88 12.55 8.07
C HIS A 225 8.03 12.98 6.87
N PHE A 226 6.69 12.89 6.96
CA PHE A 226 5.81 13.39 5.90
C PHE A 226 5.91 14.91 5.74
N GLU A 227 6.18 15.61 6.84
CA GLU A 227 6.36 17.07 6.88
C GLU A 227 7.84 17.46 6.86
N MET A 228 8.75 16.53 6.57
CA MET A 228 10.20 16.74 6.53
C MET A 228 10.74 17.43 7.79
N PHE A 229 10.21 17.07 8.97
CA PHE A 229 10.49 17.68 10.28
C PHE A 229 10.17 19.19 10.30
N GLY A 230 9.18 19.63 9.54
CA GLY A 230 8.77 21.04 9.48
C GLY A 230 9.68 21.92 8.62
N LYS A 231 10.45 21.33 7.72
CA LYS A 231 11.37 22.04 6.82
C LYS A 231 10.77 22.31 5.45
#